data_b38917aa445511728603a7f15acaeb93
#
_entry.id   b38917aa445511728603a7f15acaeb93
#
_cell.length_a   1.000
_cell.length_b   1.000
_cell.length_c   1.000
_cell.angle_alpha   90.00
_cell.angle_beta   90.00
_cell.angle_gamma   90.00
#
_symmetry.space_group_name_H-M   'P 1'
#
loop_
_entity.id
_entity.type
_entity.pdbx_description
1 polymer ?
#
loop_
_entity_poly.entity_id
_entity_poly.type
_entity_poly.pdbx_seq_one_letter_code
_entity_poly.pdbx_strand_id
1 'polypeptide(L)'
;MTQEELFKKLIAHCKEYGFIFPSSEIYDGLGAVYDYGQNGVELKNNIKRYWWDSMVKLNENIVGIDAAIFMHPKTWEASGHVGAFNDPLIDNKDSKKRYRADVLVEDWMAKQEEKIQKEVDKAKKRFGEAFDEAQYLATSPRVLEIKAKMDAIHERFAKALNENNLDELKQIILDCEIVCPISGTRNWTDVRQFNLMFSTQMGSTADGANTVYLRPETAQGIFVNYLNVQKTGRMKLPFGIAQIGKAFRNEIVARQFIFRMREFEQMEMQFFVQPGTEMEWWNKWKETRMAWHRALGFGDQNYRFHDHDKLAHYANAATDIEFNFPFGFKEVEGIHSRTDFDLGRHQEFSGKKIQYFDPERGESYVPYVVETSIGVDRMFLQIMSAAYCEEKLENGEERVVLRIPAALAPTKVAVMPLVKKDGLPEVARQIIADLQYDYNVVYDEKDSIGKRYRRQDAIGTPFCVTVDHDTLTDGMVTVRHRDTMQQERVKIEDLRALIEKEVSFRELFKKIKA
;
A
#
# COMPACT_ATOMS: atom_id res chain seq x y z
N MET A 1 8.72 -19.24 -14.05
CA MET A 1 8.33 -17.84 -14.33
C MET A 1 9.23 -16.91 -13.53
N THR A 2 9.83 -15.91 -14.16
CA THR A 2 10.62 -14.90 -13.45
C THR A 2 9.70 -13.91 -12.74
N GLN A 3 10.22 -13.19 -11.74
CA GLN A 3 9.44 -12.16 -11.02
C GLN A 3 8.98 -11.02 -11.96
N GLU A 4 9.81 -10.66 -12.94
CA GLU A 4 9.46 -9.65 -13.94
C GLU A 4 8.31 -10.12 -14.86
N GLU A 5 8.33 -11.39 -15.27
CA GLU A 5 7.23 -11.98 -16.05
C GLU A 5 5.93 -12.03 -15.24
N LEU A 6 6.02 -12.41 -13.96
CA LEU A 6 4.88 -12.40 -13.04
C LEU A 6 4.26 -11.01 -12.96
N PHE A 7 5.08 -9.98 -12.78
CA PHE A 7 4.60 -8.61 -12.67
C PHE A 7 3.92 -8.12 -13.96
N LYS A 8 4.48 -8.44 -15.13
CA LYS A 8 3.86 -8.12 -16.43
C LYS A 8 2.50 -8.82 -16.60
N LYS A 9 2.41 -10.09 -16.24
CA LYS A 9 1.15 -10.85 -16.28
C LYS A 9 0.11 -10.30 -15.32
N LEU A 10 0.52 -9.91 -14.12
CA LEU A 10 -0.36 -9.29 -13.13
C LEU A 10 -0.97 -7.98 -13.65
N ILE A 11 -0.16 -7.11 -14.27
CA ILE A 11 -0.64 -5.86 -14.86
C ILE A 11 -1.65 -6.14 -15.99
N ALA A 12 -1.33 -7.08 -16.87
CA ALA A 12 -2.22 -7.48 -17.96
C ALA A 12 -3.55 -8.03 -17.41
N HIS A 13 -3.48 -8.88 -16.40
CA HIS A 13 -4.64 -9.45 -15.71
C HIS A 13 -5.51 -8.35 -15.06
N CYS A 14 -4.90 -7.38 -14.38
CA CYS A 14 -5.63 -6.25 -13.79
C CYS A 14 -6.44 -5.48 -14.83
N LYS A 15 -5.88 -5.28 -16.02
CA LYS A 15 -6.57 -4.59 -17.13
C LYS A 15 -7.67 -5.47 -17.73
N GLU A 16 -7.38 -6.72 -18.04
CA GLU A 16 -8.30 -7.65 -18.69
C GLU A 16 -9.56 -7.90 -17.85
N TYR A 17 -9.40 -8.00 -16.54
CA TYR A 17 -10.51 -8.36 -15.64
C TYR A 17 -11.11 -7.16 -14.89
N GLY A 18 -10.87 -5.93 -15.36
CA GLY A 18 -11.54 -4.75 -14.83
C GLY A 18 -11.14 -4.38 -13.41
N PHE A 19 -9.87 -4.56 -13.05
CA PHE A 19 -9.34 -4.10 -11.79
C PHE A 19 -8.75 -2.69 -11.91
N ILE A 20 -7.86 -2.46 -12.88
CA ILE A 20 -7.14 -1.19 -13.01
C ILE A 20 -6.96 -0.84 -14.49
N PHE A 21 -7.24 0.41 -14.82
CA PHE A 21 -7.02 0.99 -16.14
C PHE A 21 -6.10 2.21 -16.04
N PRO A 22 -5.28 2.51 -17.07
CA PRO A 22 -4.69 3.84 -17.19
C PRO A 22 -5.78 4.90 -17.22
N SER A 23 -5.65 5.97 -16.43
CA SER A 23 -6.64 7.04 -16.43
C SER A 23 -6.69 7.73 -17.79
N SER A 24 -7.90 7.99 -18.30
CA SER A 24 -8.12 8.65 -19.58
C SER A 24 -7.48 7.92 -20.78
N GLU A 25 -7.50 6.59 -20.78
CA GLU A 25 -6.83 5.76 -21.80
C GLU A 25 -7.23 6.10 -23.23
N ILE A 26 -8.47 6.56 -23.48
CA ILE A 26 -8.94 6.99 -24.79
C ILE A 26 -8.18 8.21 -25.35
N TYR A 27 -7.40 8.91 -24.51
CA TYR A 27 -6.52 10.03 -24.85
C TYR A 27 -5.04 9.68 -24.59
N ASP A 28 -4.65 8.41 -24.77
CA ASP A 28 -3.32 7.87 -24.51
C ASP A 28 -2.90 7.87 -23.03
N GLY A 29 -3.84 8.13 -22.13
CA GLY A 29 -3.64 8.09 -20.68
C GLY A 29 -2.89 9.29 -20.09
N LEU A 30 -2.95 9.40 -18.77
CA LEU A 30 -2.14 10.34 -17.99
C LEU A 30 -1.12 9.57 -17.15
N GLY A 31 0.16 9.87 -17.32
CA GLY A 31 1.25 9.12 -16.67
C GLY A 31 1.12 9.11 -15.14
N ALA A 32 1.23 7.92 -14.55
CA ALA A 32 1.13 7.67 -13.11
C ALA A 32 -0.20 8.05 -12.48
N VAL A 33 -1.28 7.99 -13.24
CA VAL A 33 -2.65 8.12 -12.76
C VAL A 33 -3.46 6.93 -13.30
N TYR A 34 -4.26 6.31 -12.44
CA TYR A 34 -4.99 5.09 -12.76
C TYR A 34 -6.42 5.18 -12.26
N ASP A 35 -7.33 4.53 -12.99
CA ASP A 35 -8.73 4.34 -12.64
C ASP A 35 -8.93 2.90 -12.15
N TYR A 36 -9.79 2.73 -11.15
CA TYR A 36 -10.19 1.41 -10.67
C TYR A 36 -11.48 0.99 -11.36
N GLY A 37 -11.43 -0.13 -12.09
CA GLY A 37 -12.59 -0.69 -12.76
C GLY A 37 -13.58 -1.35 -11.77
N GLN A 38 -14.60 -2.02 -12.32
CA GLN A 38 -15.69 -2.58 -11.54
C GLN A 38 -15.25 -3.59 -10.44
N ASN A 39 -14.25 -4.44 -10.72
CA ASN A 39 -13.70 -5.35 -9.73
C ASN A 39 -12.67 -4.64 -8.82
N GLY A 40 -11.94 -3.68 -9.38
CA GLY A 40 -10.95 -2.91 -8.64
C GLY A 40 -11.56 -2.04 -7.56
N VAL A 41 -12.64 -1.32 -7.85
CA VAL A 41 -13.29 -0.42 -6.87
C VAL A 41 -13.87 -1.21 -5.71
N GLU A 42 -14.46 -2.38 -5.96
CA GLU A 42 -15.01 -3.23 -4.89
C GLU A 42 -13.90 -3.79 -3.98
N LEU A 43 -12.80 -4.30 -4.56
CA LEU A 43 -11.65 -4.73 -3.78
C LEU A 43 -11.09 -3.56 -2.95
N LYS A 44 -10.94 -2.39 -3.56
CA LYS A 44 -10.43 -1.17 -2.89
C LYS A 44 -11.34 -0.73 -1.73
N ASN A 45 -12.66 -0.78 -1.92
CA ASN A 45 -13.62 -0.47 -0.86
C ASN A 45 -13.57 -1.50 0.29
N ASN A 46 -13.42 -2.79 -0.03
CA ASN A 46 -13.26 -3.83 0.98
C ASN A 46 -11.96 -3.66 1.78
N ILE A 47 -10.85 -3.28 1.14
CA ILE A 47 -9.59 -2.95 1.82
C ILE A 47 -9.78 -1.79 2.80
N LYS A 48 -10.38 -0.69 2.35
CA LYS A 48 -10.67 0.47 3.19
C LYS A 48 -11.59 0.11 4.35
N ARG A 49 -12.60 -0.70 4.11
CA ARG A 49 -13.52 -1.18 5.14
C ARG A 49 -12.82 -2.07 6.17
N TYR A 50 -11.96 -3.01 5.73
CA TYR A 50 -11.18 -3.87 6.60
C TYR A 50 -10.25 -3.04 7.51
N TRP A 51 -9.55 -2.04 6.95
CA TRP A 51 -8.71 -1.14 7.73
C TRP A 51 -9.54 -0.30 8.71
N TRP A 52 -10.60 0.35 8.23
CA TRP A 52 -11.42 1.25 9.04
C TRP A 52 -12.06 0.53 10.22
N ASP A 53 -12.68 -0.61 9.96
CA ASP A 53 -13.34 -1.38 11.00
C ASP A 53 -12.33 -1.91 12.02
N SER A 54 -11.14 -2.37 11.59
CA SER A 54 -10.09 -2.80 12.51
C SER A 54 -9.50 -1.66 13.33
N MET A 55 -9.42 -0.45 12.76
CA MET A 55 -8.83 0.70 13.42
C MET A 55 -9.83 1.40 14.36
N VAL A 56 -11.03 1.67 13.89
CA VAL A 56 -12.02 2.47 14.62
C VAL A 56 -12.94 1.60 15.49
N LYS A 57 -13.49 0.48 14.96
CA LYS A 57 -14.42 -0.34 15.73
C LYS A 57 -13.78 -1.22 16.79
N LEU A 58 -12.54 -1.68 16.55
CA LEU A 58 -11.85 -2.57 17.49
C LEU A 58 -11.11 -1.83 18.60
N ASN A 59 -11.07 -0.49 18.55
CA ASN A 59 -10.40 0.36 19.54
C ASN A 59 -11.36 1.45 20.03
N GLU A 60 -11.68 1.45 21.31
CA GLU A 60 -12.63 2.40 21.91
C GLU A 60 -12.13 3.85 21.93
N ASN A 61 -10.81 4.02 21.86
CA ASN A 61 -10.13 5.31 21.92
C ASN A 61 -9.64 5.82 20.55
N ILE A 62 -10.17 5.29 19.45
CA ILE A 62 -9.88 5.78 18.10
C ILE A 62 -11.17 6.22 17.42
N VAL A 63 -11.17 7.45 16.91
CA VAL A 63 -12.30 8.04 16.19
C VAL A 63 -11.87 8.43 14.76
N GLY A 64 -12.84 8.59 13.88
CA GLY A 64 -12.59 8.94 12.49
C GLY A 64 -12.89 10.39 12.17
N ILE A 65 -12.19 10.96 11.19
CA ILE A 65 -12.51 12.22 10.52
C ILE A 65 -12.43 12.08 9.00
N ASP A 66 -12.99 13.07 8.31
CA ASP A 66 -12.79 13.30 6.88
C ASP A 66 -12.45 14.78 6.68
N ALA A 67 -11.16 15.10 6.65
CA ALA A 67 -10.67 16.46 6.48
C ALA A 67 -10.65 16.84 4.99
N ALA A 68 -10.84 18.13 4.69
CA ALA A 68 -10.83 18.65 3.34
C ALA A 68 -9.45 18.46 2.66
N ILE A 69 -9.47 18.25 1.33
CA ILE A 69 -8.25 18.21 0.51
C ILE A 69 -7.57 19.58 0.47
N PHE A 70 -8.37 20.63 0.21
CA PHE A 70 -7.88 22.02 0.27
C PHE A 70 -7.84 22.49 1.71
N MET A 71 -6.67 22.92 2.15
CA MET A 71 -6.44 23.47 3.47
C MET A 71 -5.76 24.84 3.34
N HIS A 72 -5.80 25.63 4.41
CA HIS A 72 -5.14 26.92 4.44
C HIS A 72 -3.64 26.76 4.13
N PRO A 73 -3.03 27.58 3.24
CA PRO A 73 -1.62 27.41 2.83
C PRO A 73 -0.64 27.35 3.99
N LYS A 74 -0.89 28.06 5.08
CA LYS A 74 -0.08 28.00 6.31
C LYS A 74 0.03 26.59 6.92
N THR A 75 -0.91 25.69 6.65
CA THR A 75 -0.82 24.30 7.09
C THR A 75 0.43 23.63 6.49
N TRP A 76 0.70 23.90 5.22
CA TRP A 76 1.82 23.32 4.48
C TRP A 76 3.14 24.06 4.73
N GLU A 77 3.08 25.35 5.09
CA GLU A 77 4.23 26.10 5.59
C GLU A 77 4.65 25.59 6.97
N ALA A 78 3.70 25.41 7.89
CA ALA A 78 3.95 24.90 9.24
C ALA A 78 4.55 23.48 9.22
N SER A 79 4.01 22.60 8.40
CA SER A 79 4.51 21.23 8.25
C SER A 79 5.81 21.13 7.44
N GLY A 80 6.28 22.22 6.81
CA GLY A 80 7.51 22.24 6.02
C GLY A 80 7.37 21.79 4.56
N HIS A 81 6.18 21.34 4.12
CA HIS A 81 5.99 20.79 2.76
C HIS A 81 6.24 21.82 1.65
N VAL A 82 5.93 23.10 1.86
CA VAL A 82 6.18 24.14 0.85
C VAL A 82 7.67 24.32 0.60
N GLY A 83 8.50 24.25 1.66
CA GLY A 83 9.93 24.55 1.58
C GLY A 83 10.83 23.34 1.36
N ALA A 84 10.47 22.17 1.90
CA ALA A 84 11.36 21.00 2.01
C ALA A 84 10.88 19.73 1.33
N PHE A 85 9.66 19.70 0.80
CA PHE A 85 9.13 18.50 0.14
C PHE A 85 9.56 18.45 -1.33
N ASN A 86 10.86 18.17 -1.53
CA ASN A 86 11.51 18.25 -2.83
C ASN A 86 12.24 16.95 -3.16
N ASP A 87 12.20 16.57 -4.45
CA ASP A 87 13.06 15.54 -5.02
C ASP A 87 14.27 16.15 -5.72
N PRO A 88 15.49 15.63 -5.52
CA PRO A 88 16.67 16.04 -6.29
C PRO A 88 16.61 15.41 -7.69
N LEU A 89 16.43 16.24 -8.73
CA LEU A 89 16.31 15.78 -10.11
C LEU A 89 17.57 16.08 -10.93
N ILE A 90 17.92 15.14 -11.80
CA ILE A 90 19.03 15.26 -12.76
C ILE A 90 18.56 14.79 -14.14
N ASP A 91 18.96 15.50 -15.19
CA ASP A 91 18.64 15.13 -16.57
C ASP A 91 19.88 14.57 -17.27
N ASN A 92 19.69 13.54 -18.09
CA ASN A 92 20.74 13.12 -19.02
C ASN A 92 20.54 13.85 -20.37
N LYS A 93 21.57 14.58 -20.81
CA LYS A 93 21.49 15.44 -22.00
C LYS A 93 21.31 14.67 -23.31
N ASP A 94 21.80 13.43 -23.36
CA ASP A 94 21.75 12.62 -24.59
C ASP A 94 20.40 11.90 -24.74
N SER A 95 19.90 11.29 -23.65
CA SER A 95 18.59 10.63 -23.65
C SER A 95 17.42 11.59 -23.50
N LYS A 96 17.67 12.83 -23.06
CA LYS A 96 16.66 13.83 -22.67
C LYS A 96 15.67 13.31 -21.60
N LYS A 97 16.11 12.34 -20.80
CA LYS A 97 15.32 11.74 -19.72
C LYS A 97 15.73 12.27 -18.38
N ARG A 98 14.74 12.41 -17.51
CA ARG A 98 14.87 12.89 -16.14
C ARG A 98 14.88 11.74 -15.16
N TYR A 99 15.73 11.85 -14.14
CA TYR A 99 15.91 10.86 -13.09
C TYR A 99 15.94 11.54 -11.73
N ARG A 100 15.62 10.81 -10.70
CA ARG A 100 15.92 11.20 -9.32
C ARG A 100 17.40 10.88 -9.06
N ALA A 101 18.13 11.88 -8.65
CA ALA A 101 19.57 11.75 -8.40
C ALA A 101 19.87 10.81 -7.22
N ASP A 102 19.06 10.88 -6.16
CA ASP A 102 19.12 9.98 -5.01
C ASP A 102 18.89 8.52 -5.42
N VAL A 103 17.83 8.24 -6.18
CA VAL A 103 17.52 6.87 -6.67
C VAL A 103 18.63 6.31 -7.55
N LEU A 104 19.29 7.14 -8.36
CA LEU A 104 20.43 6.67 -9.16
C LEU A 104 21.60 6.17 -8.28
N VAL A 105 21.84 6.82 -7.15
CA VAL A 105 22.87 6.41 -6.18
C VAL A 105 22.43 5.17 -5.42
N GLU A 106 21.16 5.09 -4.99
CA GLU A 106 20.58 3.89 -4.36
C GLU A 106 20.65 2.67 -5.28
N ASP A 107 20.26 2.82 -6.55
CA ASP A 107 20.35 1.75 -7.57
C ASP A 107 21.82 1.30 -7.79
N TRP A 108 22.77 2.22 -7.66
CA TRP A 108 24.20 1.87 -7.73
C TRP A 108 24.63 1.06 -6.51
N MET A 109 24.21 1.45 -5.29
CA MET A 109 24.49 0.70 -4.05
C MET A 109 23.89 -0.71 -4.12
N ALA A 110 22.63 -0.84 -4.53
CA ALA A 110 21.98 -2.14 -4.70
C ALA A 110 22.75 -3.05 -5.68
N LYS A 111 23.29 -2.50 -6.77
CA LYS A 111 24.16 -3.25 -7.70
C LYS A 111 25.49 -3.69 -7.08
N GLN A 112 26.04 -2.94 -6.10
CA GLN A 112 27.22 -3.39 -5.38
C GLN A 112 26.87 -4.56 -4.43
N GLU A 113 25.75 -4.50 -3.76
CA GLU A 113 25.23 -5.61 -2.94
C GLU A 113 25.02 -6.88 -3.77
N GLU A 114 24.42 -6.76 -4.97
CA GLU A 114 24.31 -7.88 -5.91
C GLU A 114 25.67 -8.47 -6.32
N LYS A 115 26.70 -7.63 -6.47
CA LYS A 115 28.06 -8.12 -6.75
C LYS A 115 28.63 -8.89 -5.58
N ILE A 116 28.43 -8.41 -4.35
CA ILE A 116 28.83 -9.13 -3.14
C ILE A 116 28.13 -10.49 -3.09
N GLN A 117 26.81 -10.51 -3.30
CA GLN A 117 26.04 -11.75 -3.30
C GLN A 117 26.52 -12.75 -4.37
N LYS A 118 26.82 -12.28 -5.57
CA LYS A 118 27.40 -13.12 -6.63
C LYS A 118 28.76 -13.71 -6.26
N GLU A 119 29.60 -12.98 -5.52
CA GLU A 119 30.88 -13.52 -5.03
C GLU A 119 30.65 -14.55 -3.92
N VAL A 120 29.69 -14.33 -3.02
CA VAL A 120 29.25 -15.30 -2.00
C VAL A 120 28.76 -16.59 -2.66
N ASP A 121 27.88 -16.49 -3.65
CA ASP A 121 27.31 -17.63 -4.38
C ASP A 121 28.39 -18.46 -5.11
N LYS A 122 29.38 -17.77 -5.70
CA LYS A 122 30.55 -18.44 -6.32
C LYS A 122 31.38 -19.18 -5.29
N ALA A 123 31.63 -18.56 -4.14
CA ALA A 123 32.40 -19.17 -3.05
C ALA A 123 31.66 -20.38 -2.47
N LYS A 124 30.33 -20.26 -2.24
CA LYS A 124 29.49 -21.36 -1.79
C LYS A 124 29.52 -22.56 -2.74
N LYS A 125 29.46 -22.31 -4.06
CA LYS A 125 29.61 -23.37 -5.07
C LYS A 125 31.01 -24.01 -5.06
N ARG A 126 32.05 -23.25 -4.71
CA ARG A 126 33.43 -23.73 -4.68
C ARG A 126 33.77 -24.54 -3.42
N PHE A 127 33.27 -24.12 -2.25
CA PHE A 127 33.62 -24.68 -0.95
C PHE A 127 32.56 -25.67 -0.40
N GLY A 128 31.38 -25.77 -1.02
CA GLY A 128 30.32 -26.71 -0.65
C GLY A 128 29.87 -26.57 0.80
N GLU A 129 29.70 -27.70 1.50
CA GLU A 129 29.23 -27.74 2.89
C GLU A 129 30.20 -27.11 3.90
N ALA A 130 31.46 -26.92 3.54
CA ALA A 130 32.46 -26.25 4.40
C ALA A 130 32.46 -24.72 4.29
N PHE A 131 31.51 -24.14 3.54
CA PHE A 131 31.44 -22.70 3.33
C PHE A 131 30.82 -21.98 4.53
N ASP A 132 31.62 -21.10 5.15
CA ASP A 132 31.17 -20.15 6.16
C ASP A 132 31.01 -18.76 5.52
N GLU A 133 29.76 -18.36 5.33
CA GLU A 133 29.41 -17.08 4.70
C GLU A 133 29.89 -15.88 5.54
N ALA A 134 29.70 -15.92 6.86
CA ALA A 134 30.13 -14.84 7.74
C ALA A 134 31.63 -14.63 7.72
N GLN A 135 32.40 -15.72 7.77
CA GLN A 135 33.85 -15.68 7.66
C GLN A 135 34.28 -15.18 6.27
N TYR A 136 33.63 -15.62 5.21
CA TYR A 136 33.95 -15.18 3.84
C TYR A 136 33.69 -13.69 3.64
N LEU A 137 32.56 -13.17 4.12
CA LEU A 137 32.23 -11.75 4.08
C LEU A 137 33.21 -10.88 4.88
N ALA A 138 33.79 -11.43 5.96
CA ALA A 138 34.75 -10.74 6.80
C ALA A 138 36.19 -10.78 6.30
N THR A 139 36.54 -11.74 5.44
CA THR A 139 37.94 -11.99 5.07
C THR A 139 38.28 -11.89 3.57
N SER A 140 37.26 -11.94 2.69
CA SER A 140 37.47 -11.87 1.24
C SER A 140 37.92 -10.47 0.82
N PRO A 141 39.14 -10.30 0.28
CA PRO A 141 39.66 -8.98 -0.12
C PRO A 141 38.75 -8.25 -1.10
N ARG A 142 38.16 -8.99 -2.04
CA ARG A 142 37.25 -8.43 -3.05
C ARG A 142 35.94 -7.95 -2.47
N VAL A 143 35.39 -8.69 -1.52
CA VAL A 143 34.15 -8.27 -0.80
C VAL A 143 34.43 -7.06 0.06
N LEU A 144 35.58 -7.05 0.78
CA LEU A 144 35.97 -5.93 1.63
C LEU A 144 36.21 -4.65 0.83
N GLU A 145 36.81 -4.75 -0.37
CA GLU A 145 37.00 -3.60 -1.27
C GLU A 145 35.68 -3.02 -1.73
N ILE A 146 34.70 -3.87 -2.14
CA ILE A 146 33.37 -3.42 -2.56
C ILE A 146 32.64 -2.76 -1.38
N LYS A 147 32.69 -3.38 -0.19
CA LYS A 147 32.08 -2.84 1.03
C LYS A 147 32.66 -1.48 1.41
N ALA A 148 34.00 -1.37 1.47
CA ALA A 148 34.65 -0.11 1.83
C ALA A 148 34.28 1.03 0.87
N LYS A 149 34.20 0.75 -0.44
CA LYS A 149 33.75 1.74 -1.41
C LYS A 149 32.28 2.11 -1.21
N MET A 150 31.44 1.13 -0.94
CA MET A 150 30.00 1.33 -0.70
C MET A 150 29.77 2.15 0.57
N ASP A 151 30.45 1.83 1.66
CA ASP A 151 30.34 2.54 2.94
C ASP A 151 30.78 4.00 2.82
N ALA A 152 31.89 4.28 2.13
CA ALA A 152 32.36 5.64 1.87
C ALA A 152 31.36 6.45 1.03
N ILE A 153 30.75 5.83 0.03
CA ILE A 153 29.70 6.50 -0.78
C ILE A 153 28.44 6.69 0.05
N HIS A 154 28.05 5.72 0.87
CA HIS A 154 26.88 5.82 1.73
C HIS A 154 26.99 6.99 2.73
N GLU A 155 28.16 7.15 3.36
CA GLU A 155 28.41 8.28 4.28
C GLU A 155 28.31 9.63 3.57
N ARG A 156 28.97 9.79 2.40
CA ARG A 156 28.89 11.01 1.58
C ARG A 156 27.47 11.30 1.12
N PHE A 157 26.77 10.27 0.67
CA PHE A 157 25.39 10.35 0.19
C PHE A 157 24.43 10.79 1.30
N ALA A 158 24.51 10.15 2.46
CA ALA A 158 23.72 10.52 3.63
C ALA A 158 23.97 11.99 4.05
N LYS A 159 25.26 12.43 4.04
CA LYS A 159 25.61 13.81 4.32
C LYS A 159 25.06 14.78 3.27
N ALA A 160 25.21 14.45 1.98
CA ALA A 160 24.71 15.30 0.88
C ALA A 160 23.19 15.50 0.95
N LEU A 161 22.43 14.44 1.27
CA LEU A 161 21.00 14.53 1.46
C LEU A 161 20.62 15.37 2.70
N ASN A 162 21.34 15.18 3.81
CA ASN A 162 21.09 15.93 5.06
C ASN A 162 21.31 17.43 4.92
N GLU A 163 22.39 17.80 4.25
CA GLU A 163 22.80 19.18 4.06
C GLU A 163 22.15 19.81 2.82
N ASN A 164 21.33 19.03 2.10
CA ASN A 164 20.73 19.43 0.82
C ASN A 164 21.78 19.91 -0.19
N ASN A 165 22.95 19.23 -0.21
CA ASN A 165 24.06 19.55 -1.06
C ASN A 165 23.93 18.89 -2.43
N LEU A 166 23.30 19.60 -3.37
CA LEU A 166 23.01 19.09 -4.71
C LEU A 166 24.28 18.92 -5.56
N ASP A 167 25.30 19.73 -5.34
CA ASP A 167 26.57 19.63 -6.06
C ASP A 167 27.32 18.36 -5.64
N GLU A 168 27.35 18.04 -4.35
CA GLU A 168 27.92 16.79 -3.85
C GLU A 168 27.16 15.58 -4.35
N LEU A 169 25.84 15.65 -4.41
CA LEU A 169 25.02 14.57 -4.95
C LEU A 169 25.35 14.29 -6.43
N LYS A 170 25.55 15.36 -7.23
CA LYS A 170 26.06 15.22 -8.60
C LYS A 170 27.45 14.62 -8.65
N GLN A 171 28.34 15.07 -7.76
CA GLN A 171 29.71 14.56 -7.72
C GLN A 171 29.75 13.05 -7.39
N ILE A 172 28.91 12.60 -6.47
CA ILE A 172 28.76 11.15 -6.17
C ILE A 172 28.33 10.37 -7.41
N ILE A 173 27.37 10.88 -8.20
CA ILE A 173 26.93 10.24 -9.45
C ILE A 173 28.10 10.10 -10.44
N LEU A 174 28.93 11.11 -10.53
CA LEU A 174 30.11 11.11 -11.41
C LEU A 174 31.21 10.16 -10.89
N ASP A 175 31.53 10.19 -9.60
CA ASP A 175 32.53 9.34 -8.95
C ASP A 175 32.17 7.86 -8.98
N CYS A 176 30.90 7.55 -8.85
CA CYS A 176 30.36 6.20 -8.99
C CYS A 176 30.25 5.74 -10.45
N GLU A 177 30.61 6.61 -11.40
CA GLU A 177 30.53 6.33 -12.83
C GLU A 177 29.12 5.88 -13.28
N ILE A 178 28.08 6.45 -12.68
CA ILE A 178 26.70 6.08 -12.97
C ILE A 178 26.35 6.53 -14.39
N VAL A 179 25.93 5.57 -15.21
CA VAL A 179 25.50 5.80 -16.59
C VAL A 179 23.97 5.88 -16.68
N CYS A 180 23.51 6.66 -17.64
CA CYS A 180 22.07 6.71 -17.94
C CYS A 180 21.57 5.34 -18.41
N PRO A 181 20.50 4.80 -17.81
CA PRO A 181 19.95 3.48 -18.18
C PRO A 181 19.51 3.36 -19.65
N ILE A 182 19.21 4.49 -20.30
CA ILE A 182 18.72 4.51 -21.70
C ILE A 182 19.84 4.76 -22.69
N SER A 183 20.63 5.84 -22.48
CA SER A 183 21.69 6.21 -23.44
C SER A 183 23.04 5.55 -23.17
N GLY A 184 23.25 5.01 -21.95
CA GLY A 184 24.55 4.47 -21.53
C GLY A 184 25.63 5.54 -21.30
N THR A 185 25.30 6.83 -21.41
CA THR A 185 26.24 7.95 -21.26
C THR A 185 26.23 8.53 -19.86
N ARG A 186 27.29 9.30 -19.52
CA ARG A 186 27.43 10.04 -18.24
C ARG A 186 27.20 11.54 -18.41
N ASN A 187 26.53 11.97 -19.47
CA ASN A 187 26.33 13.36 -19.80
C ASN A 187 25.18 13.96 -18.98
N TRP A 188 25.44 14.19 -17.69
CA TRP A 188 24.46 14.67 -16.72
C TRP A 188 24.40 16.19 -16.64
N THR A 189 23.21 16.76 -16.37
CA THR A 189 23.02 18.15 -15.98
C THR A 189 23.43 18.39 -14.52
N ASP A 190 23.24 19.59 -14.02
CA ASP A 190 23.24 19.84 -12.58
C ASP A 190 21.99 19.24 -11.95
N VAL A 191 22.10 18.84 -10.67
CA VAL A 191 20.97 18.41 -9.86
C VAL A 191 20.15 19.65 -9.47
N ARG A 192 18.83 19.54 -9.56
CA ARG A 192 17.90 20.61 -9.18
C ARG A 192 16.81 20.07 -8.28
N GLN A 193 16.38 20.86 -7.32
CA GLN A 193 15.24 20.53 -6.49
C GLN A 193 13.93 20.72 -7.24
N PHE A 194 13.03 19.78 -7.05
CA PHE A 194 11.69 19.80 -7.60
C PHE A 194 10.66 19.57 -6.51
N ASN A 195 9.83 20.58 -6.24
CA ASN A 195 8.79 20.45 -5.23
C ASN A 195 7.65 19.53 -5.70
N LEU A 196 7.28 18.59 -4.86
CA LEU A 196 6.26 17.57 -5.15
C LEU A 196 4.82 18.03 -4.88
N MET A 197 4.63 19.27 -4.37
CA MET A 197 3.30 19.80 -4.14
C MET A 197 2.62 20.20 -5.45
N PHE A 198 1.41 19.71 -5.69
CA PHE A 198 0.53 20.30 -6.68
C PHE A 198 -0.10 21.57 -6.11
N SER A 199 -0.14 22.63 -6.92
CA SER A 199 -0.77 23.90 -6.56
C SER A 199 -1.80 24.33 -7.61
N THR A 200 -2.79 25.10 -7.16
CA THR A 200 -3.76 25.77 -8.02
C THR A 200 -4.08 27.15 -7.45
N GLN A 201 -4.81 27.95 -8.21
CA GLN A 201 -5.23 29.30 -7.81
C GLN A 201 -6.69 29.29 -7.37
N MET A 202 -6.97 29.94 -6.25
CA MET A 202 -8.32 30.12 -5.72
C MET A 202 -8.63 31.62 -5.65
N GLY A 203 -9.65 32.09 -6.37
CA GLY A 203 -10.06 33.49 -6.43
C GLY A 203 -10.64 33.83 -7.80
N SER A 204 -11.33 34.98 -7.87
CA SER A 204 -12.06 35.41 -9.08
C SER A 204 -11.23 36.27 -10.05
N THR A 205 -10.09 36.76 -9.62
CA THR A 205 -9.21 37.62 -10.44
C THR A 205 -7.74 37.18 -10.30
N ALA A 206 -6.97 37.35 -11.37
CA ALA A 206 -5.54 37.00 -11.38
C ALA A 206 -4.74 37.74 -10.31
N ASP A 207 -5.09 39.01 -10.02
CA ASP A 207 -4.40 39.86 -9.06
C ASP A 207 -4.80 39.58 -7.60
N GLY A 208 -5.90 38.86 -7.35
CA GLY A 208 -6.41 38.50 -6.04
C GLY A 208 -6.45 36.98 -5.77
N ALA A 209 -5.88 36.20 -6.67
CA ALA A 209 -5.87 34.75 -6.52
C ALA A 209 -4.87 34.28 -5.45
N ASN A 210 -5.33 33.45 -4.54
CA ASN A 210 -4.48 32.82 -3.53
C ASN A 210 -4.03 31.45 -4.01
N THR A 211 -2.74 31.17 -3.90
CA THR A 211 -2.22 29.82 -4.17
C THR A 211 -2.70 28.86 -3.08
N VAL A 212 -3.36 27.80 -3.48
CA VAL A 212 -3.73 26.67 -2.62
C VAL A 212 -3.10 25.39 -3.16
N TYR A 213 -2.95 24.39 -2.29
CA TYR A 213 -2.25 23.15 -2.61
C TYR A 213 -3.20 21.98 -2.51
N LEU A 214 -2.99 20.97 -3.37
CA LEU A 214 -3.55 19.66 -3.16
C LEU A 214 -2.71 18.95 -2.08
N ARG A 215 -3.36 18.41 -1.05
CA ARG A 215 -2.65 17.78 0.08
C ARG A 215 -1.75 16.62 -0.39
N PRO A 216 -0.46 16.59 0.00
CA PRO A 216 0.45 15.49 -0.34
C PRO A 216 0.36 14.32 0.64
N GLU A 217 -0.37 14.50 1.75
CA GLU A 217 -0.63 13.52 2.80
C GLU A 217 -1.93 13.83 3.55
N THR A 218 -2.48 12.86 4.24
CA THR A 218 -3.70 13.03 5.04
C THR A 218 -3.43 13.41 6.49
N ALA A 219 -2.20 13.27 7.00
CA ALA A 219 -1.81 13.51 8.38
C ALA A 219 -2.14 14.94 8.86
N GLN A 220 -1.81 15.96 8.06
CA GLN A 220 -1.96 17.36 8.47
C GLN A 220 -3.42 17.75 8.73
N GLY A 221 -4.37 17.14 8.00
CA GLY A 221 -5.78 17.29 8.26
C GLY A 221 -6.20 16.80 9.65
N ILE A 222 -5.52 15.78 10.17
CA ILE A 222 -5.73 15.26 11.52
C ILE A 222 -5.19 16.25 12.55
N PHE A 223 -3.95 16.74 12.37
CA PHE A 223 -3.30 17.64 13.33
C PHE A 223 -4.04 18.96 13.50
N VAL A 224 -4.47 19.59 12.40
CA VAL A 224 -5.21 20.87 12.49
C VAL A 224 -6.60 20.70 13.11
N ASN A 225 -7.16 19.48 13.12
CA ASN A 225 -8.43 19.14 13.74
C ASN A 225 -8.31 18.55 15.15
N TYR A 226 -7.10 18.40 15.69
CA TYR A 226 -6.86 17.78 17.00
C TYR A 226 -7.77 18.36 18.10
N LEU A 227 -7.78 19.69 18.26
CA LEU A 227 -8.60 20.35 19.30
C LEU A 227 -10.09 20.17 19.07
N ASN A 228 -10.54 20.19 17.81
CA ASN A 228 -11.96 20.00 17.48
C ASN A 228 -12.40 18.58 17.91
N VAL A 229 -11.64 17.57 17.53
CA VAL A 229 -11.96 16.17 17.85
C VAL A 229 -11.84 15.91 19.35
N GLN A 230 -10.73 16.36 19.98
CA GLN A 230 -10.49 16.18 21.41
C GLN A 230 -11.65 16.75 22.25
N LYS A 231 -12.10 17.98 21.94
CA LYS A 231 -13.17 18.66 22.70
C LYS A 231 -14.55 18.07 22.44
N THR A 232 -14.91 17.87 21.15
CA THR A 232 -16.26 17.39 20.80
C THR A 232 -16.45 15.93 21.17
N GLY A 233 -15.41 15.11 21.04
CA GLY A 233 -15.40 13.71 21.45
C GLY A 233 -15.12 13.49 22.94
N ARG A 234 -14.74 14.55 23.69
CA ARG A 234 -14.29 14.46 25.08
C ARG A 234 -13.17 13.42 25.26
N MET A 235 -12.28 13.38 24.26
CA MET A 235 -11.22 12.37 24.19
C MET A 235 -10.18 12.60 25.29
N LYS A 236 -9.77 11.51 25.94
CA LYS A 236 -8.68 11.48 26.90
C LYS A 236 -7.48 10.77 26.27
N LEU A 237 -6.25 11.23 26.61
CA LEU A 237 -5.05 10.53 26.21
C LEU A 237 -4.94 9.15 26.91
N PRO A 238 -4.46 8.11 26.22
CA PRO A 238 -4.12 8.11 24.80
C PRO A 238 -5.34 7.92 23.90
N PHE A 239 -5.40 8.62 22.78
CA PHE A 239 -6.44 8.42 21.77
C PHE A 239 -5.92 8.66 20.36
N GLY A 240 -6.60 8.08 19.38
CA GLY A 240 -6.25 8.19 17.96
C GLY A 240 -7.33 8.87 17.13
N ILE A 241 -6.88 9.47 16.03
CA ILE A 241 -7.75 10.01 14.98
C ILE A 241 -7.36 9.33 13.66
N ALA A 242 -8.32 8.67 13.03
CA ALA A 242 -8.15 7.92 11.78
C ALA A 242 -8.79 8.67 10.61
N GLN A 243 -8.16 8.58 9.44
CA GLN A 243 -8.68 9.15 8.19
C GLN A 243 -8.31 8.27 7.00
N ILE A 244 -9.22 8.19 6.03
CA ILE A 244 -8.95 7.67 4.69
C ILE A 244 -9.18 8.81 3.72
N GLY A 245 -8.24 9.03 2.79
CA GLY A 245 -8.44 10.08 1.82
C GLY A 245 -7.40 10.14 0.71
N LYS A 246 -7.74 10.87 -0.35
CA LYS A 246 -6.86 11.16 -1.46
C LYS A 246 -5.70 12.05 -1.04
N ALA A 247 -4.53 11.75 -1.60
CA ALA A 247 -3.32 12.56 -1.53
C ALA A 247 -2.68 12.68 -2.91
N PHE A 248 -1.87 13.72 -3.11
CA PHE A 248 -1.38 14.11 -4.43
C PHE A 248 0.10 14.47 -4.34
N ARG A 249 0.94 13.81 -5.17
CA ARG A 249 2.37 14.12 -5.26
C ARG A 249 2.77 14.22 -6.72
N ASN A 250 3.37 15.32 -7.12
CA ASN A 250 3.82 15.56 -8.48
C ASN A 250 5.06 14.72 -8.82
N GLU A 251 4.91 13.40 -8.73
CA GLU A 251 5.96 12.42 -9.00
C GLU A 251 6.46 12.55 -10.44
N ILE A 252 7.76 12.76 -10.58
CA ILE A 252 8.42 12.86 -11.91
C ILE A 252 8.76 11.50 -12.45
N VAL A 253 9.20 10.57 -11.59
CA VAL A 253 9.59 9.22 -11.95
C VAL A 253 8.60 8.25 -11.34
N ALA A 254 7.48 8.07 -12.03
CA ALA A 254 6.53 7.02 -11.68
C ALA A 254 7.02 5.67 -12.19
N ARG A 255 7.12 4.69 -11.31
CA ARG A 255 7.54 3.33 -11.64
C ARG A 255 6.66 2.33 -10.91
N GLN A 256 6.67 1.08 -11.40
CA GLN A 256 6.07 -0.05 -10.70
C GLN A 256 4.54 0.02 -10.58
N PHE A 257 3.87 0.45 -11.69
CA PHE A 257 2.42 0.46 -11.77
C PHE A 257 1.79 1.34 -10.67
N ILE A 258 0.81 0.85 -9.91
CA ILE A 258 0.14 1.59 -8.84
C ILE A 258 0.96 1.71 -7.55
N PHE A 259 2.19 1.23 -7.52
CA PHE A 259 3.05 1.37 -6.34
C PHE A 259 3.45 2.83 -6.07
N ARG A 260 3.65 3.62 -7.15
CA ARG A 260 3.98 5.05 -7.07
C ARG A 260 3.18 5.84 -8.11
N MET A 261 2.24 6.63 -7.61
CA MET A 261 1.28 7.40 -8.41
C MET A 261 1.29 8.88 -8.03
N ARG A 262 0.74 9.72 -8.91
CA ARG A 262 0.55 11.15 -8.67
C ARG A 262 -0.68 11.45 -7.83
N GLU A 263 -1.71 10.65 -7.98
CA GLU A 263 -2.93 10.66 -7.20
C GLU A 263 -3.11 9.29 -6.57
N PHE A 264 -3.18 9.21 -5.24
CA PHE A 264 -3.27 7.97 -4.48
C PHE A 264 -4.16 8.16 -3.26
N GLU A 265 -4.38 7.10 -2.51
CA GLU A 265 -5.22 7.14 -1.32
C GLU A 265 -4.45 6.59 -0.12
N GLN A 266 -4.52 7.31 1.02
CA GLN A 266 -3.89 6.90 2.27
C GLN A 266 -4.95 6.53 3.30
N MET A 267 -4.61 5.59 4.17
CA MET A 267 -5.29 5.26 5.41
C MET A 267 -4.32 5.57 6.53
N GLU A 268 -4.59 6.62 7.28
CA GLU A 268 -3.71 7.11 8.33
C GLU A 268 -4.42 7.20 9.67
N MET A 269 -3.68 6.88 10.73
CA MET A 269 -4.09 7.07 12.11
C MET A 269 -2.95 7.77 12.86
N GLN A 270 -3.29 8.89 13.52
CA GLN A 270 -2.40 9.63 14.39
C GLN A 270 -2.83 9.38 15.83
N PHE A 271 -1.97 8.73 16.61
CA PHE A 271 -2.24 8.32 17.97
C PHE A 271 -1.53 9.27 18.94
N PHE A 272 -2.31 10.03 19.69
CA PHE A 272 -1.84 11.05 20.61
C PHE A 272 -1.61 10.43 21.99
N VAL A 273 -0.40 10.65 22.52
CA VAL A 273 0.06 10.05 23.77
C VAL A 273 0.71 11.09 24.68
N GLN A 274 0.84 10.73 25.95
CA GLN A 274 1.63 11.52 26.90
C GLN A 274 3.11 11.47 26.52
N PRO A 275 3.82 12.63 26.52
CA PRO A 275 5.28 12.66 26.31
C PRO A 275 6.02 11.69 27.25
N GLY A 276 6.95 10.93 26.70
CA GLY A 276 7.71 9.90 27.39
C GLY A 276 7.09 8.50 27.36
N THR A 277 5.87 8.34 26.79
CA THR A 277 5.23 7.02 26.60
C THR A 277 5.18 6.61 25.12
N GLU A 278 5.65 7.46 24.21
CA GLU A 278 5.56 7.27 22.77
C GLU A 278 6.25 5.98 22.28
N MET A 279 7.37 5.61 22.88
CA MET A 279 8.12 4.40 22.48
C MET A 279 7.39 3.10 22.84
N GLU A 280 6.67 3.08 23.97
CA GLU A 280 5.81 1.95 24.34
C GLU A 280 4.67 1.79 23.30
N TRP A 281 4.00 2.91 22.96
CA TRP A 281 2.91 2.91 22.00
C TRP A 281 3.38 2.62 20.58
N TRP A 282 4.56 3.10 20.20
CA TRP A 282 5.18 2.79 18.91
C TRP A 282 5.43 1.29 18.76
N ASN A 283 6.03 0.64 19.76
CA ASN A 283 6.22 -0.81 19.76
C ASN A 283 4.88 -1.56 19.67
N LYS A 284 3.88 -1.13 20.43
CA LYS A 284 2.55 -1.75 20.41
C LYS A 284 1.88 -1.63 19.04
N TRP A 285 1.94 -0.47 18.43
CA TRP A 285 1.39 -0.27 17.09
C TRP A 285 2.16 -1.05 16.02
N LYS A 286 3.46 -1.12 16.11
CA LYS A 286 4.32 -1.93 15.24
C LYS A 286 3.84 -3.39 15.20
N GLU A 287 3.67 -4.02 16.36
CA GLU A 287 3.18 -5.40 16.45
C GLU A 287 1.70 -5.54 16.00
N THR A 288 0.84 -4.62 16.39
CA THR A 288 -0.58 -4.64 16.03
C THR A 288 -0.74 -4.54 14.50
N ARG A 289 0.03 -3.67 13.84
CA ARG A 289 -0.05 -3.51 12.39
C ARG A 289 0.51 -4.71 11.65
N MET A 290 1.59 -5.30 12.12
CA MET A 290 2.12 -6.54 11.55
C MET A 290 1.10 -7.68 11.66
N ALA A 291 0.45 -7.84 12.82
CA ALA A 291 -0.61 -8.84 13.00
C ALA A 291 -1.79 -8.63 12.03
N TRP A 292 -2.15 -7.36 11.78
CA TRP A 292 -3.19 -7.01 10.81
C TRP A 292 -2.86 -7.46 9.38
N HIS A 293 -1.62 -7.28 8.94
CA HIS A 293 -1.16 -7.76 7.63
C HIS A 293 -1.14 -9.30 7.57
N ARG A 294 -0.60 -9.95 8.60
CA ARG A 294 -0.50 -11.42 8.68
C ARG A 294 -1.85 -12.12 8.73
N ALA A 295 -2.87 -11.47 9.29
CA ALA A 295 -4.23 -12.01 9.35
C ALA A 295 -4.81 -12.36 7.98
N LEU A 296 -4.32 -11.73 6.90
CA LEU A 296 -4.72 -12.02 5.52
C LEU A 296 -4.24 -13.38 5.00
N GLY A 297 -3.24 -14.00 5.65
CA GLY A 297 -2.81 -15.36 5.34
C GLY A 297 -1.87 -15.49 4.13
N PHE A 298 -1.15 -14.41 3.75
CA PHE A 298 -0.21 -14.45 2.63
C PHE A 298 1.18 -15.02 2.97
N GLY A 299 1.36 -15.51 4.21
CA GLY A 299 2.60 -16.12 4.70
C GLY A 299 3.56 -15.10 5.32
N ASP A 300 4.07 -15.43 6.51
CA ASP A 300 4.92 -14.54 7.32
C ASP A 300 6.22 -14.16 6.63
N GLN A 301 6.77 -15.05 5.80
CA GLN A 301 8.00 -14.84 5.03
C GLN A 301 7.89 -13.70 3.99
N ASN A 302 6.68 -13.25 3.68
CA ASN A 302 6.46 -12.15 2.75
C ASN A 302 6.44 -10.78 3.44
N TYR A 303 6.59 -10.74 4.77
CA TYR A 303 6.60 -9.50 5.54
C TYR A 303 7.89 -9.39 6.34
N ARG A 304 8.37 -8.18 6.52
CA ARG A 304 9.45 -7.87 7.46
C ARG A 304 9.33 -6.44 7.97
N PHE A 305 9.93 -6.18 9.11
CA PHE A 305 10.21 -4.82 9.56
C PHE A 305 11.48 -4.30 8.92
N HIS A 306 11.47 -3.02 8.59
CA HIS A 306 12.66 -2.28 8.17
C HIS A 306 12.75 -1.01 9.02
N ASP A 307 13.59 -1.04 10.03
CA ASP A 307 13.83 0.12 10.89
C ASP A 307 14.71 1.13 10.13
N HIS A 308 14.38 2.41 10.24
CA HIS A 308 15.11 3.45 9.51
C HIS A 308 16.41 3.80 10.22
N ASP A 309 17.55 3.63 9.54
CA ASP A 309 18.86 4.06 10.04
C ASP A 309 18.96 5.58 10.21
N LYS A 310 18.20 6.30 9.38
CA LYS A 310 18.13 7.75 9.36
C LYS A 310 16.71 8.21 9.61
N LEU A 311 16.50 8.83 10.74
CA LEU A 311 15.20 9.38 11.10
C LEU A 311 14.96 10.73 10.43
N ALA A 312 13.71 10.99 10.06
CA ALA A 312 13.26 12.34 9.71
C ALA A 312 13.40 13.28 10.93
N HIS A 313 13.59 14.55 10.67
CA HIS A 313 13.82 15.56 11.73
C HIS A 313 12.69 15.67 12.77
N TYR A 314 11.53 15.16 12.47
CA TYR A 314 10.34 15.14 13.33
C TYR A 314 10.15 13.82 14.10
N ALA A 315 10.96 12.82 13.85
CA ALA A 315 10.77 11.49 14.42
C ALA A 315 11.92 11.08 15.33
N ASN A 316 11.62 10.38 16.43
CA ASN A 316 12.60 9.71 17.28
C ASN A 316 12.62 8.18 17.11
N ALA A 317 11.65 7.63 16.35
CA ALA A 317 11.66 6.25 15.87
C ALA A 317 10.83 6.15 14.57
N ALA A 318 11.28 5.31 13.65
CA ALA A 318 10.57 5.01 12.40
C ALA A 318 10.86 3.57 11.97
N THR A 319 9.82 2.87 11.54
CA THR A 319 9.93 1.54 10.93
C THR A 319 8.89 1.41 9.82
N ASP A 320 9.26 0.68 8.78
CA ASP A 320 8.31 0.26 7.74
C ASP A 320 7.96 -1.21 7.93
N ILE A 321 6.71 -1.54 7.63
CA ILE A 321 6.35 -2.90 7.27
C ILE A 321 6.54 -3.01 5.76
N GLU A 322 7.46 -3.87 5.36
CA GLU A 322 7.72 -4.18 3.95
C GLU A 322 7.04 -5.48 3.55
N PHE A 323 6.56 -5.53 2.30
CA PHE A 323 6.04 -6.71 1.66
C PHE A 323 6.93 -7.12 0.46
N ASN A 324 7.05 -8.43 0.23
CA ASN A 324 7.82 -9.01 -0.86
C ASN A 324 7.01 -8.98 -2.18
N PHE A 325 7.06 -7.84 -2.86
CA PHE A 325 6.47 -7.69 -4.19
C PHE A 325 7.27 -8.44 -5.27
N PRO A 326 6.74 -8.59 -6.49
CA PRO A 326 7.52 -9.14 -7.62
C PRO A 326 8.82 -8.38 -7.96
N PHE A 327 8.99 -7.17 -7.45
CA PHE A 327 10.19 -6.34 -7.57
C PHE A 327 10.97 -6.21 -6.24
N GLY A 328 10.76 -7.13 -5.31
CA GLY A 328 11.46 -7.22 -4.02
C GLY A 328 10.69 -6.58 -2.86
N PHE A 329 11.30 -6.62 -1.68
CA PHE A 329 10.74 -6.02 -0.49
C PHE A 329 10.63 -4.51 -0.62
N LYS A 330 9.42 -3.99 -0.38
CA LYS A 330 9.13 -2.54 -0.39
C LYS A 330 8.08 -2.22 0.66
N GLU A 331 8.18 -0.99 1.16
CA GLU A 331 7.27 -0.40 2.14
C GLU A 331 5.79 -0.49 1.70
N VAL A 332 4.95 -0.99 2.59
CA VAL A 332 3.49 -0.93 2.47
C VAL A 332 2.86 -0.06 3.55
N GLU A 333 3.45 -0.01 4.74
CA GLU A 333 2.98 0.78 5.87
C GLU A 333 4.16 1.34 6.67
N GLY A 334 4.13 2.64 6.99
CA GLY A 334 5.07 3.30 7.88
C GLY A 334 4.50 3.44 9.29
N ILE A 335 5.34 3.26 10.32
CA ILE A 335 4.99 3.45 11.72
C ILE A 335 6.05 4.35 12.35
N HIS A 336 5.65 5.59 12.70
CA HIS A 336 6.58 6.63 13.11
C HIS A 336 6.21 7.18 14.48
N SER A 337 7.21 7.42 15.32
CA SER A 337 7.07 8.26 16.51
C SER A 337 7.49 9.68 16.14
N ARG A 338 6.52 10.60 16.01
CA ARG A 338 6.68 11.96 15.46
C ARG A 338 6.93 13.02 16.53
N THR A 339 7.02 12.63 17.79
CA THR A 339 7.13 13.54 18.94
C THR A 339 5.98 14.57 18.98
N ASP A 340 6.21 15.79 19.42
CA ASP A 340 5.28 16.93 19.39
C ASP A 340 5.45 17.83 18.17
N PHE A 341 6.28 17.44 17.20
CA PHE A 341 6.71 18.28 16.10
C PHE A 341 5.52 18.94 15.37
N ASP A 342 4.59 18.16 14.86
CA ASP A 342 3.49 18.68 14.04
C ASP A 342 2.56 19.60 14.83
N LEU A 343 2.12 19.17 16.02
CA LEU A 343 1.24 19.98 16.88
C LEU A 343 1.97 21.26 17.37
N GLY A 344 3.26 21.15 17.70
CA GLY A 344 4.11 22.28 18.07
C GLY A 344 4.24 23.30 16.95
N ARG A 345 4.50 22.84 15.71
CA ARG A 345 4.57 23.70 14.53
C ARG A 345 3.24 24.39 14.24
N HIS A 346 2.13 23.65 14.30
CA HIS A 346 0.81 24.26 14.12
C HIS A 346 0.46 25.24 15.24
N GLN A 347 0.87 24.99 16.48
CA GLN A 347 0.74 25.93 17.59
C GLN A 347 1.50 27.22 17.32
N GLU A 348 2.76 27.13 16.88
CA GLU A 348 3.62 28.26 16.55
C GLU A 348 3.02 29.10 15.41
N PHE A 349 2.68 28.49 14.28
CA PHE A 349 2.19 29.18 13.09
C PHE A 349 0.78 29.74 13.22
N SER A 350 -0.08 29.13 14.04
CA SER A 350 -1.44 29.59 14.28
C SER A 350 -1.59 30.56 15.43
N GLY A 351 -0.63 30.58 16.37
CA GLY A 351 -0.74 31.28 17.64
C GLY A 351 -1.78 30.69 18.60
N LYS A 352 -2.32 29.47 18.29
CA LYS A 352 -3.31 28.79 19.12
C LYS A 352 -2.62 27.77 20.01
N LYS A 353 -3.02 27.68 21.29
CA LYS A 353 -2.53 26.64 22.19
C LYS A 353 -3.13 25.30 21.80
N ILE A 354 -2.30 24.41 21.23
CA ILE A 354 -2.68 23.05 20.85
C ILE A 354 -2.13 22.09 21.93
N GLN A 355 -2.78 22.10 23.07
CA GLN A 355 -2.34 21.36 24.27
C GLN A 355 -3.46 20.52 24.83
N TYR A 356 -3.09 19.43 25.51
CA TYR A 356 -3.96 18.63 26.35
C TYR A 356 -3.79 19.04 27.79
N PHE A 357 -4.92 19.29 28.49
CA PHE A 357 -4.89 19.47 29.94
C PHE A 357 -5.07 18.10 30.59
N ASP A 358 -4.09 17.67 31.34
CA ASP A 358 -4.12 16.42 32.09
C ASP A 358 -4.64 16.69 33.51
N PRO A 359 -5.88 16.26 33.83
CA PRO A 359 -6.46 16.51 35.14
C PRO A 359 -5.80 15.72 36.28
N GLU A 360 -5.11 14.61 35.98
CA GLU A 360 -4.42 13.81 36.98
C GLU A 360 -3.11 14.45 37.41
N ARG A 361 -2.46 15.12 36.47
CA ARG A 361 -1.19 15.84 36.71
C ARG A 361 -1.39 17.31 37.04
N GLY A 362 -2.54 17.88 36.69
CA GLY A 362 -2.82 19.30 36.86
C GLY A 362 -2.02 20.20 35.93
N GLU A 363 -1.51 19.68 34.81
CA GLU A 363 -0.65 20.41 33.87
C GLU A 363 -1.15 20.30 32.42
N SER A 364 -0.70 21.21 31.56
CA SER A 364 -0.98 21.21 30.12
C SER A 364 0.31 20.97 29.34
N TYR A 365 0.25 20.10 28.35
CA TYR A 365 1.38 19.80 27.45
C TYR A 365 0.90 19.53 26.02
N VAL A 366 1.82 19.66 25.04
CA VAL A 366 1.60 19.22 23.67
C VAL A 366 1.76 17.69 23.65
N PRO A 367 0.76 16.91 23.22
CA PRO A 367 0.90 15.46 23.12
C PRO A 367 1.97 15.05 22.10
N TYR A 368 2.61 13.92 22.37
CA TYR A 368 3.42 13.24 21.37
C TYR A 368 2.53 12.37 20.47
N VAL A 369 3.02 12.07 19.28
CA VAL A 369 2.26 11.41 18.23
C VAL A 369 2.95 10.13 17.77
N VAL A 370 2.19 9.03 17.69
CA VAL A 370 2.56 7.81 17.02
C VAL A 370 1.68 7.65 15.78
N GLU A 371 2.29 7.63 14.63
CA GLU A 371 1.64 7.53 13.32
C GLU A 371 1.63 6.09 12.82
N THR A 372 0.53 5.68 12.19
CA THR A 372 0.49 4.55 11.26
C THR A 372 -0.07 5.03 9.93
N SER A 373 0.66 4.83 8.84
CA SER A 373 0.27 5.31 7.50
C SER A 373 0.46 4.21 6.47
N ILE A 374 -0.61 3.84 5.78
CA ILE A 374 -0.63 2.83 4.73
C ILE A 374 -1.25 3.37 3.45
N GLY A 375 -0.60 3.13 2.31
CA GLY A 375 -1.17 3.44 1.00
C GLY A 375 -2.20 2.38 0.59
N VAL A 376 -3.45 2.80 0.32
CA VAL A 376 -4.50 1.89 -0.16
C VAL A 376 -4.06 1.18 -1.44
N ASP A 377 -3.42 1.91 -2.34
CA ASP A 377 -2.99 1.42 -3.65
C ASP A 377 -1.84 0.42 -3.54
N ARG A 378 -0.90 0.63 -2.59
CA ARG A 378 0.15 -0.35 -2.27
C ARG A 378 -0.42 -1.62 -1.65
N MET A 379 -1.38 -1.47 -0.73
CA MET A 379 -2.11 -2.60 -0.15
C MET A 379 -2.88 -3.38 -1.21
N PHE A 380 -3.51 -2.69 -2.16
CA PHE A 380 -4.17 -3.30 -3.30
C PHE A 380 -3.17 -4.13 -4.13
N LEU A 381 -2.03 -3.55 -4.48
CA LEU A 381 -0.98 -4.24 -5.24
C LEU A 381 -0.41 -5.44 -4.47
N GLN A 382 -0.23 -5.33 -3.15
CA GLN A 382 0.16 -6.41 -2.26
C GLN A 382 -0.81 -7.60 -2.38
N ILE A 383 -2.11 -7.34 -2.23
CA ILE A 383 -3.14 -8.38 -2.30
C ILE A 383 -3.14 -9.04 -3.68
N MET A 384 -3.12 -8.24 -4.75
CA MET A 384 -3.11 -8.79 -6.11
C MET A 384 -1.85 -9.61 -6.40
N SER A 385 -0.68 -9.15 -5.93
CA SER A 385 0.59 -9.87 -6.10
C SER A 385 0.62 -11.20 -5.35
N ALA A 386 0.07 -11.23 -4.14
CA ALA A 386 0.01 -12.43 -3.31
C ALA A 386 -1.06 -13.41 -3.78
N ALA A 387 -2.17 -12.90 -4.32
CA ALA A 387 -3.33 -13.70 -4.71
C ALA A 387 -3.20 -14.33 -6.10
N TYR A 388 -2.40 -13.76 -7.01
CA TYR A 388 -2.28 -14.23 -8.37
C TYR A 388 -1.58 -15.59 -8.45
N CYS A 389 -2.25 -16.57 -9.02
CA CYS A 389 -1.73 -17.93 -9.16
C CYS A 389 -2.09 -18.52 -10.54
N GLU A 390 -1.10 -19.15 -11.20
CA GLU A 390 -1.29 -19.97 -12.39
C GLU A 390 -1.13 -21.43 -12.01
N GLU A 391 -2.14 -22.22 -12.25
CA GLU A 391 -2.18 -23.65 -11.89
C GLU A 391 -2.32 -24.52 -13.12
N LYS A 392 -1.56 -25.63 -13.16
CA LYS A 392 -1.81 -26.74 -14.08
C LYS A 392 -2.69 -27.76 -13.38
N LEU A 393 -3.82 -28.08 -14.02
CA LEU A 393 -4.74 -29.08 -13.53
C LEU A 393 -4.32 -30.49 -13.98
N GLU A 394 -4.86 -31.51 -13.31
CA GLU A 394 -4.57 -32.92 -13.62
C GLU A 394 -4.92 -33.29 -15.07
N ASN A 395 -5.93 -32.66 -15.66
CA ASN A 395 -6.32 -32.84 -17.06
C ASN A 395 -5.42 -32.08 -18.07
N GLY A 396 -4.37 -31.41 -17.60
CA GLY A 396 -3.42 -30.63 -18.42
C GLY A 396 -3.89 -29.21 -18.77
N GLU A 397 -5.11 -28.80 -18.39
CA GLU A 397 -5.58 -27.43 -18.57
C GLU A 397 -4.87 -26.46 -17.62
N GLU A 398 -4.72 -25.21 -18.04
CA GLU A 398 -4.20 -24.14 -17.20
C GLU A 398 -5.36 -23.31 -16.61
N ARG A 399 -5.20 -22.92 -15.35
CA ARG A 399 -6.14 -22.08 -14.61
C ARG A 399 -5.43 -20.89 -14.02
N VAL A 400 -5.92 -19.69 -14.29
CA VAL A 400 -5.57 -18.49 -13.53
C VAL A 400 -6.59 -18.29 -12.40
N VAL A 401 -6.11 -18.13 -11.19
CA VAL A 401 -6.96 -17.91 -10.02
C VAL A 401 -6.39 -16.77 -9.16
N LEU A 402 -7.26 -15.86 -8.73
CA LEU A 402 -6.95 -14.88 -7.70
C LEU A 402 -7.41 -15.40 -6.34
N ARG A 403 -6.47 -15.82 -5.50
CA ARG A 403 -6.73 -16.30 -4.13
C ARG A 403 -6.87 -15.14 -3.14
N ILE A 404 -7.70 -14.16 -3.50
CA ILE A 404 -8.03 -13.03 -2.62
C ILE A 404 -8.77 -13.59 -1.39
N PRO A 405 -8.41 -13.17 -0.16
CA PRO A 405 -9.18 -13.53 1.04
C PRO A 405 -10.67 -13.27 0.82
N ALA A 406 -11.52 -14.25 1.10
CA ALA A 406 -12.94 -14.21 0.75
C ALA A 406 -13.65 -12.93 1.26
N ALA A 407 -13.25 -12.47 2.46
CA ALA A 407 -13.75 -11.21 3.02
C ALA A 407 -13.40 -9.97 2.19
N LEU A 408 -12.32 -9.99 1.41
CA LEU A 408 -11.89 -8.88 0.55
C LEU A 408 -12.34 -9.04 -0.91
N ALA A 409 -12.79 -10.22 -1.34
CA ALA A 409 -13.17 -10.50 -2.72
C ALA A 409 -14.18 -9.48 -3.27
N PRO A 410 -14.00 -8.98 -4.50
CA PRO A 410 -14.92 -8.01 -5.12
C PRO A 410 -16.35 -8.53 -5.21
N THR A 411 -16.50 -9.73 -5.73
CA THR A 411 -17.76 -10.49 -5.79
C THR A 411 -17.68 -11.61 -4.78
N LYS A 412 -18.71 -11.79 -3.95
CA LYS A 412 -18.73 -12.83 -2.93
C LYS A 412 -19.26 -14.16 -3.48
N VAL A 413 -20.25 -14.06 -4.33
CA VAL A 413 -20.98 -15.23 -4.87
C VAL A 413 -21.32 -15.00 -6.33
N ALA A 414 -21.13 -16.03 -7.15
CA ALA A 414 -21.69 -16.08 -8.49
C ALA A 414 -22.76 -17.16 -8.57
N VAL A 415 -23.96 -16.82 -8.99
CA VAL A 415 -25.08 -17.77 -9.13
C VAL A 415 -25.32 -18.06 -10.60
N MET A 416 -25.38 -19.35 -10.94
CA MET A 416 -25.38 -19.83 -12.32
C MET A 416 -26.43 -20.91 -12.51
N PRO A 417 -27.39 -20.77 -13.44
CA PRO A 417 -28.22 -21.90 -13.85
C PRO A 417 -27.36 -22.88 -14.70
N LEU A 418 -27.47 -24.18 -14.49
CA LEU A 418 -26.74 -25.16 -15.28
C LEU A 418 -27.05 -25.01 -16.77
N VAL A 419 -28.32 -24.80 -17.10
CA VAL A 419 -28.83 -24.50 -18.45
C VAL A 419 -29.82 -23.32 -18.42
N LYS A 420 -30.03 -22.67 -19.59
CA LYS A 420 -30.87 -21.47 -19.74
C LYS A 420 -32.36 -21.80 -19.93
N LYS A 421 -32.86 -22.82 -19.32
CA LYS A 421 -34.26 -23.31 -19.48
C LYS A 421 -34.71 -24.07 -18.25
N ASP A 422 -35.92 -24.57 -18.33
CA ASP A 422 -36.51 -25.51 -17.36
C ASP A 422 -36.68 -24.92 -15.95
N GLY A 423 -36.86 -23.57 -15.84
CA GLY A 423 -37.06 -22.86 -14.55
C GLY A 423 -35.78 -22.60 -13.74
N LEU A 424 -34.60 -23.04 -14.22
CA LEU A 424 -33.33 -22.87 -13.50
C LEU A 424 -32.89 -21.41 -13.41
N PRO A 425 -33.01 -20.58 -14.50
CA PRO A 425 -32.69 -19.16 -14.40
C PRO A 425 -33.54 -18.41 -13.36
N GLU A 426 -34.83 -18.75 -13.25
CA GLU A 426 -35.77 -18.13 -12.32
C GLU A 426 -35.36 -18.41 -10.87
N VAL A 427 -35.00 -19.67 -10.52
CA VAL A 427 -34.50 -20.04 -9.20
C VAL A 427 -33.17 -19.33 -8.92
N ALA A 428 -32.24 -19.28 -9.88
CA ALA A 428 -30.99 -18.58 -9.72
C ALA A 428 -31.18 -17.08 -9.40
N ARG A 429 -32.14 -16.43 -10.07
CA ARG A 429 -32.48 -15.02 -9.79
C ARG A 429 -33.16 -14.81 -8.45
N GLN A 430 -33.95 -15.78 -7.96
CA GLN A 430 -34.52 -15.72 -6.62
C GLN A 430 -33.42 -15.79 -5.54
N ILE A 431 -32.43 -16.68 -5.72
CA ILE A 431 -31.26 -16.76 -4.83
C ILE A 431 -30.50 -15.41 -4.83
N ILE A 432 -30.29 -14.80 -5.99
CA ILE A 432 -29.64 -13.50 -6.09
C ILE A 432 -30.46 -12.43 -5.38
N ALA A 433 -31.78 -12.39 -5.57
CA ALA A 433 -32.66 -11.40 -4.96
C ALA A 433 -32.63 -11.44 -3.43
N ASP A 434 -32.33 -12.59 -2.84
CA ASP A 434 -32.12 -12.72 -1.40
C ASP A 434 -30.69 -12.30 -1.00
N LEU A 435 -29.66 -12.86 -1.63
CA LEU A 435 -28.27 -12.63 -1.24
C LEU A 435 -27.75 -11.22 -1.51
N GLN A 436 -28.33 -10.48 -2.47
CA GLN A 436 -27.89 -9.13 -2.85
C GLN A 436 -28.07 -8.07 -1.75
N TYR A 437 -28.90 -8.35 -0.72
CA TYR A 437 -29.04 -7.45 0.43
C TYR A 437 -27.78 -7.42 1.31
N ASP A 438 -26.98 -8.49 1.28
CA ASP A 438 -25.81 -8.66 2.14
C ASP A 438 -24.49 -8.65 1.36
N TYR A 439 -24.51 -9.05 0.09
CA TYR A 439 -23.28 -9.33 -0.69
C TYR A 439 -23.34 -8.80 -2.12
N ASN A 440 -22.17 -8.55 -2.69
CA ASN A 440 -22.02 -8.40 -4.14
C ASN A 440 -22.16 -9.78 -4.80
N VAL A 441 -23.24 -9.98 -5.53
CA VAL A 441 -23.59 -11.22 -6.20
C VAL A 441 -23.69 -11.00 -7.69
N VAL A 442 -23.22 -11.94 -8.50
CA VAL A 442 -23.32 -11.88 -9.97
C VAL A 442 -24.09 -13.06 -10.50
N TYR A 443 -24.81 -12.83 -11.59
CA TYR A 443 -25.48 -13.85 -12.40
C TYR A 443 -24.67 -14.15 -13.65
N ASP A 444 -24.42 -15.43 -13.96
CA ASP A 444 -23.75 -15.82 -15.21
C ASP A 444 -24.41 -17.06 -15.83
N GLU A 445 -24.83 -16.92 -17.09
CA GLU A 445 -25.44 -18.01 -17.88
C GLU A 445 -24.77 -18.18 -19.24
N LYS A 446 -23.67 -17.44 -19.53
CA LYS A 446 -23.00 -17.46 -20.82
C LYS A 446 -21.94 -18.56 -20.86
N ASP A 447 -21.92 -19.37 -21.92
CA ASP A 447 -21.00 -20.49 -22.13
C ASP A 447 -21.25 -21.73 -21.23
N SER A 448 -20.36 -22.73 -21.28
CA SER A 448 -20.40 -23.90 -20.41
C SER A 448 -20.10 -23.54 -18.97
N ILE A 449 -20.60 -24.34 -18.03
CA ILE A 449 -20.42 -24.13 -16.58
C ILE A 449 -18.92 -24.05 -16.21
N GLY A 450 -18.07 -24.87 -16.81
CA GLY A 450 -16.63 -24.85 -16.58
C GLY A 450 -15.98 -23.50 -16.97
N LYS A 451 -16.38 -22.90 -18.11
CA LYS A 451 -15.88 -21.59 -18.51
C LYS A 451 -16.36 -20.47 -17.57
N ARG A 452 -17.59 -20.59 -17.07
CA ARG A 452 -18.12 -19.64 -16.08
C ARG A 452 -17.33 -19.72 -14.76
N TYR A 453 -17.03 -20.92 -14.27
CA TYR A 453 -16.15 -21.07 -13.11
C TYR A 453 -14.78 -20.45 -13.31
N ARG A 454 -14.15 -20.63 -14.49
CA ARG A 454 -12.85 -20.02 -14.80
C ARG A 454 -12.89 -18.50 -14.75
N ARG A 455 -13.96 -17.88 -15.27
CA ARG A 455 -14.13 -16.41 -15.17
C ARG A 455 -14.21 -15.95 -13.72
N GLN A 456 -14.91 -16.69 -12.87
CA GLN A 456 -15.03 -16.34 -11.45
C GLN A 456 -13.72 -16.59 -10.67
N ASP A 457 -13.00 -17.66 -10.98
CA ASP A 457 -11.68 -17.93 -10.42
C ASP A 457 -10.71 -16.77 -10.75
N ALA A 458 -10.74 -16.26 -12.00
CA ALA A 458 -9.88 -15.18 -12.46
C ALA A 458 -10.15 -13.82 -11.79
N ILE A 459 -11.36 -13.58 -11.30
CA ILE A 459 -11.70 -12.34 -10.57
C ILE A 459 -11.71 -12.54 -9.04
N GLY A 460 -11.43 -13.75 -8.57
CA GLY A 460 -11.30 -14.05 -7.15
C GLY A 460 -12.62 -14.28 -6.40
N THR A 461 -13.71 -14.62 -7.08
CA THR A 461 -15.00 -14.95 -6.44
C THR A 461 -14.88 -16.24 -5.63
N PRO A 462 -15.09 -16.23 -4.30
CA PRO A 462 -14.86 -17.42 -3.46
C PRO A 462 -15.87 -18.54 -3.67
N PHE A 463 -17.11 -18.19 -4.01
CA PHE A 463 -18.21 -19.17 -4.14
C PHE A 463 -18.91 -19.07 -5.49
N CYS A 464 -19.09 -20.22 -6.14
CA CYS A 464 -19.97 -20.36 -7.29
C CYS A 464 -21.14 -21.30 -6.93
N VAL A 465 -22.36 -20.80 -7.02
CA VAL A 465 -23.60 -21.52 -6.76
C VAL A 465 -24.21 -21.95 -8.08
N THR A 466 -24.36 -23.24 -8.30
CA THR A 466 -25.00 -23.78 -9.52
C THR A 466 -26.38 -24.34 -9.18
N VAL A 467 -27.37 -23.82 -9.90
CA VAL A 467 -28.75 -24.29 -9.89
C VAL A 467 -28.89 -25.34 -11.01
N ASP A 468 -29.26 -26.53 -10.68
CA ASP A 468 -29.44 -27.67 -11.59
C ASP A 468 -30.86 -28.27 -11.53
N HIS A 469 -31.13 -29.32 -12.29
CA HIS A 469 -32.48 -29.91 -12.33
C HIS A 469 -32.89 -30.55 -10.99
N ASP A 470 -31.95 -31.10 -10.23
CA ASP A 470 -32.22 -31.69 -8.92
C ASP A 470 -32.66 -30.59 -7.92
N THR A 471 -32.16 -29.37 -8.09
CA THR A 471 -32.57 -28.21 -7.28
C THR A 471 -34.07 -27.98 -7.27
N LEU A 472 -34.76 -28.24 -8.40
CA LEU A 472 -36.20 -28.07 -8.51
C LEU A 472 -36.98 -29.08 -7.66
N THR A 473 -36.35 -30.18 -7.30
CA THR A 473 -36.95 -31.30 -6.56
C THR A 473 -36.57 -31.26 -5.08
N ASP A 474 -35.27 -31.02 -4.77
CA ASP A 474 -34.73 -31.15 -3.42
C ASP A 474 -34.47 -29.81 -2.73
N GLY A 475 -34.58 -28.67 -3.45
CA GLY A 475 -34.29 -27.33 -2.92
C GLY A 475 -32.83 -27.11 -2.56
N MET A 476 -31.92 -27.94 -3.11
CA MET A 476 -30.48 -27.84 -2.88
C MET A 476 -29.75 -27.34 -4.13
N VAL A 477 -28.67 -26.65 -3.92
CA VAL A 477 -27.78 -26.15 -4.98
C VAL A 477 -26.37 -26.71 -4.81
N THR A 478 -25.60 -26.72 -5.87
CA THR A 478 -24.18 -27.07 -5.81
C THR A 478 -23.36 -25.81 -5.53
N VAL A 479 -22.63 -25.79 -4.41
CA VAL A 479 -21.67 -24.73 -4.06
C VAL A 479 -20.27 -25.22 -4.39
N ARG A 480 -19.55 -24.46 -5.24
CA ARG A 480 -18.15 -24.72 -5.57
C ARG A 480 -17.26 -23.68 -4.89
N HIS A 481 -16.27 -24.17 -4.17
CA HIS A 481 -15.23 -23.37 -3.54
C HIS A 481 -14.09 -23.07 -4.51
N ARG A 482 -13.72 -21.79 -4.67
CA ARG A 482 -12.66 -21.33 -5.59
C ARG A 482 -11.31 -22.01 -5.34
N ASP A 483 -10.86 -22.05 -4.09
CA ASP A 483 -9.48 -22.43 -3.76
C ASP A 483 -9.23 -23.94 -3.86
N THR A 484 -10.21 -24.75 -3.50
CA THR A 484 -10.12 -26.22 -3.53
C THR A 484 -10.78 -26.86 -4.74
N MET A 485 -11.63 -26.12 -5.45
CA MET A 485 -12.55 -26.60 -6.50
C MET A 485 -13.56 -27.67 -6.01
N GLN A 486 -13.59 -27.95 -4.71
CA GLN A 486 -14.55 -28.88 -4.13
C GLN A 486 -15.97 -28.35 -4.31
N GLN A 487 -16.89 -29.29 -4.49
CA GLN A 487 -18.30 -29.02 -4.66
C GLN A 487 -19.11 -29.79 -3.61
N GLU A 488 -20.10 -29.12 -3.03
CA GLU A 488 -21.01 -29.68 -2.05
C GLU A 488 -22.44 -29.29 -2.34
N ARG A 489 -23.39 -30.15 -1.95
CA ARG A 489 -24.83 -29.86 -2.03
C ARG A 489 -25.25 -29.15 -0.77
N VAL A 490 -25.85 -27.96 -0.91
CA VAL A 490 -26.30 -27.11 0.19
C VAL A 490 -27.73 -26.69 -0.05
N LYS A 491 -28.58 -26.68 0.98
CA LYS A 491 -29.92 -26.14 0.88
C LYS A 491 -29.88 -24.64 0.61
N ILE A 492 -30.79 -24.14 -0.21
CA ILE A 492 -30.89 -22.72 -0.54
C ILE A 492 -31.03 -21.89 0.74
N GLU A 493 -31.78 -22.33 1.73
CA GLU A 493 -31.97 -21.67 3.02
C GLU A 493 -30.70 -21.52 3.87
N ASP A 494 -29.70 -22.40 3.67
CA ASP A 494 -28.45 -22.43 4.42
C ASP A 494 -27.31 -21.63 3.74
N LEU A 495 -27.51 -21.21 2.47
CA LEU A 495 -26.46 -20.53 1.69
C LEU A 495 -25.91 -19.28 2.38
N ARG A 496 -26.79 -18.44 2.92
CA ARG A 496 -26.39 -17.22 3.60
C ARG A 496 -25.47 -17.48 4.78
N ALA A 497 -25.79 -18.47 5.61
CA ALA A 497 -25.00 -18.83 6.79
C ALA A 497 -23.62 -19.40 6.38
N LEU A 498 -23.57 -20.21 5.32
CA LEU A 498 -22.32 -20.74 4.78
C LEU A 498 -21.42 -19.61 4.26
N ILE A 499 -21.97 -18.72 3.44
CA ILE A 499 -21.23 -17.60 2.84
C ILE A 499 -20.71 -16.67 3.93
N GLU A 500 -21.58 -16.23 4.87
CA GLU A 500 -21.24 -15.30 5.94
C GLU A 500 -20.02 -15.75 6.75
N LYS A 501 -19.92 -17.04 7.02
CA LYS A 501 -18.79 -17.61 7.77
C LYS A 501 -17.44 -17.28 7.14
N GLU A 502 -17.35 -17.27 5.81
CA GLU A 502 -16.08 -17.09 5.08
C GLU A 502 -15.86 -15.62 4.64
N VAL A 503 -16.93 -14.87 4.34
CA VAL A 503 -16.81 -13.52 3.79
C VAL A 503 -16.85 -12.43 4.85
N SER A 504 -17.16 -12.77 6.09
CA SER A 504 -17.16 -11.82 7.21
C SER A 504 -15.74 -11.41 7.61
N PHE A 505 -15.54 -10.13 7.93
CA PHE A 505 -14.28 -9.69 8.53
C PHE A 505 -14.05 -10.22 9.96
N ARG A 506 -15.07 -10.79 10.57
CA ARG A 506 -15.02 -11.24 11.98
C ARG A 506 -13.86 -12.19 12.25
N GLU A 507 -13.64 -13.15 11.35
CA GLU A 507 -12.55 -14.14 11.54
C GLU A 507 -11.16 -13.50 11.32
N LEU A 508 -11.04 -12.54 10.41
CA LEU A 508 -9.81 -11.76 10.27
C LEU A 508 -9.52 -10.93 11.54
N PHE A 509 -10.57 -10.30 12.10
CA PHE A 509 -10.43 -9.50 13.33
C PHE A 509 -10.04 -10.35 14.55
N LYS A 510 -10.52 -11.58 14.66
CA LYS A 510 -10.10 -12.50 15.72
C LYS A 510 -8.61 -12.82 15.62
N LYS A 511 -8.07 -13.02 14.40
CA LYS A 511 -6.64 -13.28 14.17
C LYS A 511 -5.75 -12.10 14.55
N ILE A 512 -6.24 -10.85 14.46
CA ILE A 512 -5.51 -9.65 14.86
C ILE A 512 -5.37 -9.56 16.38
N LYS A 513 -6.35 -10.07 17.13
CA LYS A 513 -6.41 -9.99 18.60
C LYS A 513 -5.88 -11.26 19.30
N ALA A 514 -5.59 -12.30 18.56
CA ALA A 514 -5.01 -13.55 19.07
C ALA A 514 -3.50 -13.44 19.25
#